data_030febb35a0c69a22c8d564a7e273426
#
_entry.id   030febb35a0c69a22c8d564a7e273426
#
_cell.length_a   1.000
_cell.length_b   1.000
_cell.length_c   1.000
_cell.angle_alpha   90.00
_cell.angle_beta   90.00
_cell.angle_gamma   90.00
#
_symmetry.space_group_name_H-M   'P 1'
#
loop_
_entity.id
_entity.type
_entity.pdbx_description
1 polymer ?
#
loop_
_entity_poly.entity_id
_entity_poly.type
_entity_poly.pdbx_seq_one_letter_code
_entity_poly.pdbx_strand_id
1 'polypeptide(L)'
;STKITKETDFAALGCTFSKLPQKTKDALGISYGVVVGGVSKGKFKDAGIANGFIVQEINEQKVNSQSDVESIYNAIMRDSSADKVMYIKGLLPTGRRTYLAIPLLDEDN
;
A
#
# COMPACT_ATOMS: atom_id res chain seq x y z
N SER A 1 -1.24 2.13 -23.28
CA SER A 1 -0.53 0.89 -22.97
C SER A 1 0.09 0.96 -21.60
N THR A 2 0.64 2.08 -21.22
CA THR A 2 1.21 2.19 -19.89
C THR A 2 0.14 2.06 -18.82
N LYS A 3 -1.08 2.47 -19.15
CA LYS A 3 -2.16 2.35 -18.19
C LYS A 3 -2.48 0.91 -17.87
N ILE A 4 -2.39 0.06 -18.85
CA ILE A 4 -2.64 -1.35 -18.64
C ILE A 4 -1.63 -1.91 -17.66
N THR A 5 -0.38 -1.49 -17.78
CA THR A 5 0.66 -1.95 -16.89
C THR A 5 0.36 -1.54 -15.44
N LYS A 6 -0.10 -0.31 -15.26
CA LYS A 6 -0.44 0.16 -13.92
C LYS A 6 -1.56 -0.66 -13.31
N GLU A 7 -2.58 -0.95 -14.08
CA GLU A 7 -3.69 -1.74 -13.58
C GLU A 7 -3.23 -3.13 -13.19
N THR A 8 -2.32 -3.67 -13.96
CA THR A 8 -1.78 -4.99 -13.66
C THR A 8 -1.06 -4.99 -12.31
N ASP A 9 -0.27 -3.94 -12.06
CA ASP A 9 0.46 -3.85 -10.81
C ASP A 9 -0.49 -3.80 -9.62
N PHE A 10 -1.57 -3.05 -9.75
CA PHE A 10 -2.52 -2.96 -8.65
C PHE A 10 -3.34 -4.22 -8.49
N ALA A 11 -3.57 -4.93 -9.58
CA ALA A 11 -4.27 -6.20 -9.47
C ALA A 11 -3.47 -7.15 -8.58
N ALA A 12 -2.16 -7.06 -8.60
CA ALA A 12 -1.33 -7.92 -7.77
C ALA A 12 -1.52 -7.64 -6.28
N LEU A 13 -1.79 -6.40 -5.92
CA LEU A 13 -2.03 -6.04 -4.54
C LEU A 13 -3.49 -6.23 -4.13
N GLY A 14 -4.40 -6.19 -5.09
CA GLY A 14 -5.81 -6.47 -4.83
C GLY A 14 -6.56 -5.33 -4.16
N CYS A 15 -6.15 -4.09 -4.39
CA CYS A 15 -6.85 -2.95 -3.81
C CYS A 15 -6.54 -1.68 -4.57
N THR A 16 -7.21 -0.61 -4.20
CA THR A 16 -6.97 0.70 -4.78
C THR A 16 -6.53 1.64 -3.67
N PHE A 17 -5.92 2.75 -4.08
CA PHE A 17 -5.42 3.75 -3.13
C PHE A 17 -6.01 5.09 -3.51
N SER A 18 -6.62 5.77 -2.57
CA SER A 18 -7.20 7.06 -2.84
C SER A 18 -6.60 8.12 -1.93
N LYS A 19 -6.82 9.36 -2.32
CA LYS A 19 -6.25 10.50 -1.62
C LYS A 19 -6.83 10.57 -0.21
N LEU A 20 -5.97 10.91 0.74
CA LEU A 20 -6.39 11.06 2.13
C LEU A 20 -7.19 12.35 2.27
N PRO A 21 -8.45 12.27 2.73
CA PRO A 21 -9.26 13.48 2.88
C PRO A 21 -8.70 14.40 3.97
N GLN A 22 -8.88 15.70 3.79
CA GLN A 22 -8.42 16.66 4.78
C GLN A 22 -9.08 16.42 6.14
N LYS A 23 -10.33 16.04 6.13
CA LYS A 23 -11.07 15.76 7.36
C LYS A 23 -10.39 14.64 8.16
N THR A 24 -9.95 13.62 7.47
CA THR A 24 -9.28 12.50 8.10
C THR A 24 -7.91 12.92 8.61
N LYS A 25 -7.18 13.74 7.84
CA LYS A 25 -5.89 14.24 8.28
C LYS A 25 -6.04 14.99 9.60
N ASP A 26 -7.06 15.85 9.67
CA ASP A 26 -7.28 16.64 10.87
C ASP A 26 -7.68 15.77 12.04
N ALA A 27 -8.56 14.80 11.80
CA ALA A 27 -9.05 13.94 12.86
C ALA A 27 -7.95 13.07 13.46
N LEU A 28 -7.03 12.61 12.64
CA LEU A 28 -5.98 11.71 13.10
C LEU A 28 -4.65 12.41 13.37
N GLY A 29 -4.57 13.70 13.08
CA GLY A 29 -3.35 14.45 13.32
C GLY A 29 -2.22 14.06 12.40
N ILE A 30 -2.51 13.69 11.16
CA ILE A 30 -1.51 13.29 10.18
C ILE A 30 -1.57 14.21 8.98
N SER A 31 -0.48 14.27 8.21
CA SER A 31 -0.41 15.17 7.07
C SER A 31 -0.22 14.46 5.74
N TYR A 32 0.01 13.15 5.76
CA TYR A 32 0.23 12.41 4.51
C TYR A 32 -0.26 10.97 4.65
N GLY A 33 -0.45 10.34 3.50
CA GLY A 33 -0.90 8.97 3.45
C GLY A 33 -1.90 8.74 2.33
N VAL A 34 -2.26 7.48 2.11
CA VAL A 34 -3.29 7.12 1.15
C VAL A 34 -4.26 6.16 1.83
N VAL A 35 -5.51 6.18 1.40
CA VAL A 35 -6.54 5.32 1.97
C VAL A 35 -6.73 4.10 1.09
N VAL A 36 -6.70 2.93 1.70
CA VAL A 36 -6.90 1.67 1.00
C VAL A 36 -8.39 1.42 0.82
N GLY A 37 -8.78 1.06 -0.38
CA GLY A 37 -10.18 0.74 -0.66
C GLY A 37 -10.27 -0.40 -1.66
N GLY A 38 -11.48 -0.91 -1.84
CA GLY A 38 -11.71 -1.96 -2.81
C GLY A 38 -10.88 -3.20 -2.58
N VAL A 39 -10.61 -3.54 -1.33
CA VAL A 39 -9.77 -4.69 -1.03
C VAL A 39 -10.47 -5.96 -1.47
N SER A 40 -9.77 -6.74 -2.28
CA SER A 40 -10.26 -8.00 -2.76
C SER A 40 -9.12 -8.99 -2.70
N LYS A 41 -9.27 -10.13 -3.34
CA LYS A 41 -8.24 -11.16 -3.28
C LYS A 41 -6.90 -10.62 -3.74
N GLY A 42 -5.88 -10.73 -2.92
CA GLY A 42 -4.55 -10.24 -3.24
C GLY A 42 -3.68 -10.14 -2.00
N LYS A 43 -2.49 -9.55 -2.18
CA LYS A 43 -1.50 -9.49 -1.11
C LYS A 43 -1.97 -8.69 0.10
N PHE A 44 -2.70 -7.60 -0.13
CA PHE A 44 -3.15 -6.78 0.99
C PHE A 44 -4.20 -7.50 1.82
N LYS A 45 -5.13 -8.18 1.16
CA LYS A 45 -6.14 -8.93 1.89
C LYS A 45 -5.49 -10.06 2.68
N ASP A 46 -4.52 -10.73 2.08
CA ASP A 46 -3.83 -11.83 2.76
C ASP A 46 -3.11 -11.33 4.00
N ALA A 47 -2.67 -10.08 3.99
CA ALA A 47 -1.98 -9.49 5.13
C ALA A 47 -2.93 -8.96 6.20
N GLY A 48 -4.24 -9.04 5.95
CA GLY A 48 -5.21 -8.57 6.92
C GLY A 48 -5.58 -7.11 6.78
N ILE A 49 -5.21 -6.47 5.68
CA ILE A 49 -5.55 -5.07 5.46
C ILE A 49 -6.97 -4.98 4.91
N ALA A 50 -7.77 -4.13 5.52
CA ALA A 50 -9.15 -3.94 5.11
C ALA A 50 -9.35 -2.52 4.59
N ASN A 51 -10.53 -2.29 3.99
CA ASN A 51 -10.87 -0.96 3.50
C ASN A 51 -10.78 0.05 4.63
N GLY A 52 -10.25 1.23 4.32
CA GLY A 52 -10.12 2.29 5.30
C GLY A 52 -8.77 2.34 5.97
N PHE A 53 -7.93 1.35 5.76
CA PHE A 53 -6.58 1.39 6.30
C PHE A 53 -5.80 2.52 5.62
N ILE A 54 -5.00 3.24 6.38
CA ILE A 54 -4.23 4.36 5.84
C ILE A 54 -2.77 3.96 5.78
N VAL A 55 -2.21 3.98 4.57
CA VAL A 55 -0.79 3.69 4.37
C VAL A 55 -0.04 5.02 4.35
N GLN A 56 0.90 5.18 5.26
CA GLN A 56 1.69 6.41 5.33
C GLN A 56 3.07 6.25 4.72
N GLU A 57 3.71 5.10 4.93
CA GLU A 57 5.05 4.87 4.40
C GLU A 57 5.17 3.44 3.92
N ILE A 58 5.94 3.27 2.87
CA ILE A 58 6.29 1.95 2.38
C ILE A 58 7.81 1.93 2.25
N ASN A 59 8.46 1.01 2.96
CA ASN A 59 9.92 0.90 2.99
C ASN A 59 10.54 2.26 3.34
N GLU A 60 9.93 2.93 4.33
CA GLU A 60 10.42 4.20 4.87
C GLU A 60 10.29 5.37 3.90
N GLN A 61 9.50 5.21 2.85
CA GLN A 61 9.24 6.30 1.92
C GLN A 61 7.78 6.74 2.07
N LYS A 62 7.57 8.03 2.22
CA LYS A 62 6.22 8.57 2.38
C LYS A 62 5.43 8.41 1.10
N VAL A 63 4.14 8.11 1.24
CA VAL A 63 3.26 7.98 0.10
C VAL A 63 2.08 8.92 0.24
N ASN A 64 1.71 9.57 -0.85
CA ASN A 64 0.61 10.51 -0.89
C ASN A 64 -0.36 10.22 -2.02
N SER A 65 -0.03 9.28 -2.87
CA SER A 65 -0.86 8.99 -4.04
C SER A 65 -0.67 7.54 -4.43
N GLN A 66 -1.57 7.07 -5.27
CA GLN A 66 -1.46 5.75 -5.86
C GLN A 66 -0.17 5.62 -6.66
N SER A 67 0.22 6.71 -7.31
CA SER A 67 1.45 6.73 -8.10
C SER A 67 2.68 6.46 -7.24
N ASP A 68 2.69 6.99 -6.02
CA ASP A 68 3.80 6.74 -5.11
C ASP A 68 3.89 5.25 -4.76
N VAL A 69 2.75 4.64 -4.51
CA VAL A 69 2.71 3.22 -4.18
C VAL A 69 3.23 2.39 -5.35
N GLU A 70 2.79 2.74 -6.56
CA GLU A 70 3.24 2.03 -7.76
C GLU A 70 4.74 2.13 -7.93
N SER A 71 5.29 3.32 -7.75
CA SER A 71 6.72 3.54 -7.92
C SER A 71 7.53 2.68 -6.98
N ILE A 72 7.10 2.63 -5.73
CA ILE A 72 7.83 1.85 -4.73
C ILE A 72 7.67 0.37 -5.02
N TYR A 73 6.48 -0.07 -5.37
CA TYR A 73 6.24 -1.47 -5.70
C TYR A 73 7.13 -1.91 -6.87
N ASN A 74 7.16 -1.09 -7.93
CA ASN A 74 7.96 -1.43 -9.10
C ASN A 74 9.45 -1.45 -8.78
N ALA A 75 9.90 -0.53 -7.93
CA ALA A 75 11.30 -0.50 -7.53
C ALA A 75 11.68 -1.76 -6.76
N ILE A 76 10.80 -2.21 -5.88
CA ILE A 76 11.05 -3.44 -5.12
C ILE A 76 11.13 -4.63 -6.06
N MET A 77 10.18 -4.71 -7.00
CA MET A 77 10.14 -5.86 -7.89
C MET A 77 11.30 -5.91 -8.86
N ARG A 78 11.88 -4.75 -9.18
CA ARG A 78 13.02 -4.69 -10.10
C ARG A 78 14.35 -4.95 -9.42
N ASP A 79 14.42 -4.79 -8.11
CA ASP A 79 15.68 -4.96 -7.39
C ASP A 79 15.94 -6.44 -7.20
N SER A 80 16.87 -6.98 -7.98
CA SER A 80 17.15 -8.41 -7.94
C SER A 80 17.94 -8.82 -6.72
N SER A 81 18.53 -7.88 -6.02
CA SER A 81 19.38 -8.21 -4.87
C SER A 81 18.62 -8.12 -3.55
N ALA A 82 17.41 -7.61 -3.54
CA ALA A 82 16.67 -7.42 -2.30
C ALA A 82 15.52 -8.41 -2.18
N ASP A 83 15.09 -8.65 -0.96
CA ASP A 83 13.89 -9.43 -0.72
C ASP A 83 12.70 -8.65 -1.26
N LYS A 84 11.71 -9.36 -1.76
CA LYS A 84 10.52 -8.72 -2.31
C LYS A 84 9.48 -8.57 -1.21
N VAL A 85 9.71 -7.63 -0.32
CA VAL A 85 8.83 -7.39 0.83
C VAL A 85 8.51 -5.91 0.91
N MET A 86 7.23 -5.60 1.16
CA MET A 86 6.80 -4.24 1.43
C MET A 86 6.65 -4.07 2.93
N TYR A 87 7.39 -3.16 3.51
CA TYR A 87 7.24 -2.83 4.93
C TYR A 87 6.34 -1.60 5.02
N ILE A 88 5.15 -1.79 5.55
CA ILE A 88 4.13 -0.76 5.56
C ILE A 88 3.97 -0.18 6.95
N LYS A 89 3.96 1.15 7.02
CA LYS A 89 3.67 1.87 8.24
C LYS A 89 2.39 2.64 8.00
N GLY A 90 1.41 2.41 8.82
CA GLY A 90 0.13 3.05 8.61
C GLY A 90 -0.74 3.08 9.84
N LEU A 91 -2.02 3.36 9.60
CA LEU A 91 -3.00 3.52 10.68
C LEU A 91 -4.26 2.76 10.34
N LEU A 92 -4.84 2.12 11.34
CA LEU A 92 -6.17 1.56 11.21
C LEU A 92 -7.17 2.71 11.14
N PRO A 93 -8.38 2.47 10.65
CA PRO A 93 -9.41 3.54 10.65
C PRO A 93 -9.64 4.14 12.03
N THR A 94 -9.32 3.41 13.09
CA THR A 94 -9.45 3.92 14.45
C THR A 94 -8.33 4.87 14.84
N GLY A 95 -7.29 4.99 14.01
CA GLY A 95 -6.15 5.81 14.32
C GLY A 95 -4.99 5.07 14.95
N ARG A 96 -5.13 3.78 15.15
CA ARG A 96 -4.09 2.97 15.77
C ARG A 96 -2.94 2.71 14.81
N ARG A 97 -1.73 2.99 15.22
CA ARG A 97 -0.55 2.75 14.39
C ARG A 97 -0.32 1.26 14.19
N THR A 98 0.07 0.92 12.98
CA THR A 98 0.22 -0.48 12.60
C THR A 98 1.40 -0.61 11.66
N TYR A 99 2.21 -1.66 11.86
CA TYR A 99 3.35 -1.95 11.01
C TYR A 99 3.15 -3.35 10.44
N LEU A 100 3.33 -3.48 9.13
CA LEU A 100 3.11 -4.74 8.44
C LEU A 100 4.25 -5.04 7.48
N ALA A 101 4.57 -6.32 7.31
CA ALA A 101 5.52 -6.76 6.31
C ALA A 101 4.77 -7.68 5.36
N ILE A 102 4.70 -7.30 4.09
CA ILE A 102 3.93 -8.03 3.10
C ILE A 102 4.88 -8.62 2.06
N PRO A 103 5.05 -9.95 2.03
CA PRO A 103 5.86 -10.57 0.99
C PRO A 103 5.14 -10.46 -0.35
N LEU A 104 5.87 -10.06 -1.39
CA LEU A 104 5.30 -9.85 -2.70
C LEU A 104 5.42 -11.06 -3.62
N LEU A 105 6.28 -11.99 -3.29
CA LEU A 105 6.42 -13.21 -4.06
C LEU A 105 5.70 -14.34 -3.38
N ASP A 106 5.10 -15.21 -4.18
CA ASP A 106 4.49 -16.40 -3.64
C ASP A 106 5.57 -17.39 -3.28
N GLU A 107 5.38 -18.07 -2.19
CA GLU A 107 6.39 -18.99 -1.75
C GLU A 107 6.02 -20.42 -1.92
N ASP A 108 4.90 -20.69 -2.51
CA ASP A 108 4.57 -22.03 -2.68
C ASP A 108 5.29 -22.55 -3.83
N ASN A 109 5.70 -23.10 -4.11
CA ASN A 109 6.39 -23.72 -5.14
C ASN A 109 7.53 -24.24 -4.72
#